data_b00b56da3953a72b8b10eae7af60e218
#
_entry.id   b00b56da3953a72b8b10eae7af60e218
#
_cell.length_a   1.000
_cell.length_b   1.000
_cell.length_c   1.000
_cell.angle_alpha   90.00
_cell.angle_beta   90.00
_cell.angle_gamma   90.00
#
_symmetry.space_group_name_H-M   'P 1'
#
loop_
_entity.id
_entity.type
_entity.pdbx_description
1 polymer ?
#
loop_
_entity_poly.entity_id
_entity_poly.type
_entity_poly.pdbx_seq_one_letter_code
_entity_poly.pdbx_strand_id
1 'polypeptide(L)'
;MRATNLYAPTLRNTPAEAEIASHRLMYRAGLIRKSAGGMYTYLPLAWRTIRKIEEIIRAEMEAVGGQEIMMPILQPSELWEESGRWGAYGAEMIRIKDRHDREFCMGPTHEEMITALVRDELRSYKQLPVLLYQIQDKFRDERRPRFGIMRSREFIMQDLYSFDEDIEGMNESYRKMYAAYSNIFTRCGLDFRVVEADSGAIGGGRSEEFTVLAPEGESRIACCDACSYAASDEKAALRPIDAPAETELPLEKVATPGTHTIALLAEYLKIPVEKTIKAVAYQTEDDSLILAFLRGDHEVNETKLANAVPGARDLRMADEAAIRAAGGSPGFMSPIGIRKGTHIVVDETAMRMHNAVSGANEADFHFLNVNPKRDFGEVTVADIRLVAEGDECPVCGGGHLHISRGIEAGQIFALGTKYSEAMDATFLDAAGKAQPLQMGCYGIGVGRTMAAAIEQNHDDSGIIWPRAIAPYEVVVVAVNAKVPEQLAYAEEVYEELRAAGVDALLDDRRERAGVKFNDCDLIGYPVRIAVGPKTIE
;
A
#
# COMPACT_ATOMS: atom_id res chain seq x y z
N MET A 1 -33.46 6.53 -13.85
CA MET A 1 -32.89 7.90 -14.11
C MET A 1 -32.89 8.17 -15.61
N ARG A 2 -33.11 9.44 -16.02
CA ARG A 2 -32.99 9.89 -17.42
C ARG A 2 -31.69 10.66 -17.62
N ALA A 3 -31.01 10.46 -18.73
CA ALA A 3 -29.71 11.11 -18.99
C ALA A 3 -29.84 12.64 -19.17
N THR A 4 -31.00 13.14 -19.62
CA THR A 4 -31.29 14.58 -19.63
C THR A 4 -31.26 15.24 -18.25
N ASN A 5 -31.45 14.47 -17.16
CA ASN A 5 -31.46 14.94 -15.78
C ASN A 5 -30.16 14.54 -15.01
N LEU A 6 -29.28 13.79 -15.67
CA LEU A 6 -28.05 13.32 -15.05
C LEU A 6 -26.90 14.31 -15.27
N TYR A 7 -26.28 14.76 -14.19
CA TYR A 7 -25.05 15.55 -14.28
C TYR A 7 -23.84 14.62 -14.51
N ALA A 8 -23.53 14.36 -15.76
CA ALA A 8 -22.41 13.54 -16.21
C ALA A 8 -21.63 14.27 -17.32
N PRO A 9 -20.82 15.29 -16.96
CA PRO A 9 -20.12 16.14 -17.92
C PRO A 9 -18.89 15.42 -18.47
N THR A 10 -19.06 14.66 -19.55
CA THR A 10 -17.97 14.01 -20.28
C THR A 10 -17.02 15.04 -20.91
N LEU A 11 -15.74 14.70 -20.99
CA LEU A 11 -14.72 15.54 -21.61
C LEU A 11 -14.12 14.85 -22.84
N ARG A 12 -13.91 15.63 -23.88
CA ARG A 12 -13.26 15.15 -25.10
C ARG A 12 -11.74 14.99 -24.89
N ASN A 13 -11.13 15.93 -24.19
CA ASN A 13 -9.70 15.98 -23.97
C ASN A 13 -9.37 15.57 -22.51
N THR A 14 -8.22 14.94 -22.35
CA THR A 14 -7.68 14.61 -21.04
C THR A 14 -6.96 15.82 -20.45
N PRO A 15 -7.17 16.18 -19.17
CA PRO A 15 -6.32 17.16 -18.48
C PRO A 15 -4.85 16.73 -18.47
N ALA A 16 -3.94 17.70 -18.63
CA ALA A 16 -2.50 17.43 -18.72
C ALA A 16 -1.91 16.73 -17.46
N GLU A 17 -2.58 16.91 -16.33
CA GLU A 17 -2.17 16.33 -15.03
C GLU A 17 -2.60 14.86 -14.85
N ALA A 18 -3.44 14.33 -15.73
CA ALA A 18 -3.92 12.95 -15.63
C ALA A 18 -2.97 12.00 -16.39
N GLU A 19 -2.13 11.30 -15.63
CA GLU A 19 -1.03 10.49 -16.17
C GLU A 19 -1.45 9.06 -16.50
N ILE A 20 -2.07 8.34 -15.56
CA ILE A 20 -2.47 6.92 -15.71
C ILE A 20 -3.88 6.77 -16.28
N ALA A 21 -4.21 5.58 -16.76
CA ALA A 21 -5.47 5.30 -17.45
C ALA A 21 -6.70 5.60 -16.58
N SER A 22 -6.75 5.11 -15.34
CA SER A 22 -7.86 5.35 -14.42
C SER A 22 -8.09 6.85 -14.18
N HIS A 23 -7.03 7.62 -13.96
CA HIS A 23 -7.12 9.06 -13.72
C HIS A 23 -7.68 9.79 -14.96
N ARG A 24 -7.16 9.46 -16.17
CA ARG A 24 -7.65 10.02 -17.43
C ARG A 24 -9.12 9.70 -17.68
N LEU A 25 -9.49 8.43 -17.50
CA LEU A 25 -10.86 7.97 -17.74
C LEU A 25 -11.86 8.54 -16.75
N MET A 26 -11.51 8.62 -15.46
CA MET A 26 -12.37 9.23 -14.44
C MET A 26 -12.68 10.71 -14.76
N TYR A 27 -11.72 11.47 -15.25
CA TYR A 27 -11.98 12.84 -15.70
C TYR A 27 -12.86 12.89 -16.93
N ARG A 28 -12.50 12.12 -17.98
CA ARG A 28 -13.20 12.15 -19.26
C ARG A 28 -14.62 11.63 -19.15
N ALA A 29 -14.85 10.57 -18.40
CA ALA A 29 -16.18 9.99 -18.17
C ALA A 29 -17.06 10.83 -17.22
N GLY A 30 -16.56 11.94 -16.67
CA GLY A 30 -17.33 12.77 -15.76
C GLY A 30 -17.57 12.11 -14.41
N LEU A 31 -16.58 11.39 -13.89
CA LEU A 31 -16.64 10.73 -12.58
C LEU A 31 -16.10 11.64 -11.46
N ILE A 32 -15.01 12.35 -11.70
CA ILE A 32 -14.36 13.21 -10.70
C ILE A 32 -14.03 14.59 -11.26
N ARG A 33 -13.88 15.57 -10.35
CA ARG A 33 -13.27 16.88 -10.63
C ARG A 33 -12.37 17.27 -9.47
N LYS A 34 -11.20 17.83 -9.80
CA LYS A 34 -10.24 18.31 -8.81
C LYS A 34 -10.74 19.58 -8.14
N SER A 35 -10.74 19.59 -6.82
CA SER A 35 -11.05 20.76 -6.01
C SER A 35 -9.77 21.48 -5.57
N ALA A 36 -8.75 20.71 -5.16
CA ALA A 36 -7.41 21.16 -4.84
C ALA A 36 -6.39 20.04 -5.09
N GLY A 37 -5.11 20.28 -4.83
CA GLY A 37 -4.08 19.24 -4.95
C GLY A 37 -4.36 18.04 -4.04
N GLY A 38 -4.66 16.87 -4.64
CA GLY A 38 -5.01 15.65 -3.91
C GLY A 38 -6.43 15.64 -3.30
N MET A 39 -7.30 16.56 -3.68
CA MET A 39 -8.69 16.63 -3.21
C MET A 39 -9.64 16.67 -4.40
N TYR A 40 -10.65 15.80 -4.40
CA TYR A 40 -11.52 15.57 -5.55
C TYR A 40 -12.99 15.57 -5.15
N THR A 41 -13.83 16.15 -6.00
CA THR A 41 -15.28 15.99 -5.95
C THR A 41 -15.67 14.76 -6.73
N TYR A 42 -16.37 13.82 -6.11
CA TYR A 42 -17.02 12.68 -6.78
C TYR A 42 -18.33 13.15 -7.41
N LEU A 43 -18.46 12.98 -8.73
CA LEU A 43 -19.67 13.33 -9.46
C LEU A 43 -20.69 12.17 -9.40
N PRO A 44 -21.96 12.37 -9.83
CA PRO A 44 -23.03 11.40 -9.60
C PRO A 44 -22.73 9.96 -10.04
N LEU A 45 -22.04 9.75 -11.16
CA LEU A 45 -21.69 8.40 -11.63
C LEU A 45 -20.67 7.74 -10.70
N ALA A 46 -19.61 8.46 -10.31
CA ALA A 46 -18.61 7.95 -9.36
C ALA A 46 -19.26 7.65 -8.00
N TRP A 47 -20.10 8.57 -7.51
CA TRP A 47 -20.77 8.39 -6.23
C TRP A 47 -21.68 7.16 -6.20
N ARG A 48 -22.32 6.82 -7.31
CA ARG A 48 -23.09 5.56 -7.44
C ARG A 48 -22.19 4.33 -7.32
N THR A 49 -21.03 4.35 -7.98
CA THR A 49 -20.04 3.25 -7.89
C THR A 49 -19.50 3.13 -6.46
N ILE A 50 -19.12 4.24 -5.82
CA ILE A 50 -18.67 4.27 -4.43
C ILE A 50 -19.71 3.61 -3.51
N ARG A 51 -20.98 4.00 -3.60
CA ARG A 51 -22.05 3.41 -2.79
C ARG A 51 -22.25 1.91 -3.02
N LYS A 52 -22.10 1.43 -4.26
CA LYS A 52 -22.16 -0.01 -4.55
C LYS A 52 -20.99 -0.78 -3.91
N ILE A 53 -19.79 -0.21 -3.92
CA ILE A 53 -18.64 -0.77 -3.22
C ILE A 53 -18.89 -0.78 -1.70
N GLU A 54 -19.40 0.32 -1.15
CA GLU A 54 -19.77 0.41 0.28
C GLU A 54 -20.83 -0.63 0.68
N GLU A 55 -21.84 -0.89 -0.17
CA GLU A 55 -22.86 -1.92 0.07
C GLU A 55 -22.26 -3.34 0.07
N ILE A 56 -21.30 -3.61 -0.83
CA ILE A 56 -20.56 -4.88 -0.83
C ILE A 56 -19.77 -5.02 0.48
N ILE A 57 -19.08 -3.96 0.90
CA ILE A 57 -18.32 -3.91 2.14
C ILE A 57 -19.24 -4.16 3.34
N ARG A 58 -20.37 -3.45 3.48
CA ARG A 58 -21.32 -3.63 4.58
C ARG A 58 -21.80 -5.08 4.67
N ALA A 59 -22.16 -5.68 3.54
CA ALA A 59 -22.63 -7.05 3.52
C ALA A 59 -21.58 -8.05 4.05
N GLU A 60 -20.30 -7.88 3.69
CA GLU A 60 -19.24 -8.76 4.17
C GLU A 60 -18.86 -8.45 5.63
N MET A 61 -18.93 -7.19 6.07
CA MET A 61 -18.69 -6.82 7.48
C MET A 61 -19.79 -7.39 8.39
N GLU A 62 -21.06 -7.27 8.00
CA GLU A 62 -22.18 -7.87 8.74
C GLU A 62 -22.05 -9.40 8.81
N ALA A 63 -21.62 -10.05 7.72
CA ALA A 63 -21.44 -11.51 7.68
C ALA A 63 -20.40 -12.04 8.68
N VAL A 64 -19.41 -11.22 9.05
CA VAL A 64 -18.39 -11.58 10.06
C VAL A 64 -18.73 -11.06 11.47
N GLY A 65 -19.90 -10.41 11.66
CA GLY A 65 -20.36 -9.86 12.94
C GLY A 65 -19.85 -8.44 13.22
N GLY A 66 -19.35 -7.73 12.20
CA GLY A 66 -18.98 -6.32 12.30
C GLY A 66 -20.20 -5.42 12.50
N GLN A 67 -20.06 -4.38 13.34
CA GLN A 67 -21.10 -3.42 13.64
C GLN A 67 -20.68 -2.04 13.18
N GLU A 68 -21.52 -1.39 12.36
CA GLU A 68 -21.22 -0.07 11.82
C GLU A 68 -21.42 1.02 12.87
N ILE A 69 -20.41 1.88 13.03
CA ILE A 69 -20.45 3.08 13.88
C ILE A 69 -19.99 4.30 13.06
N MET A 70 -20.11 5.49 13.61
CA MET A 70 -19.57 6.71 13.02
C MET A 70 -18.82 7.51 14.07
N MET A 71 -17.51 7.63 13.92
CA MET A 71 -16.66 8.40 14.81
C MET A 71 -16.38 9.80 14.24
N PRO A 72 -16.07 10.80 15.09
CA PRO A 72 -15.67 12.12 14.61
C PRO A 72 -14.40 12.07 13.77
N ILE A 73 -14.36 12.86 12.69
CA ILE A 73 -13.14 13.02 11.86
C ILE A 73 -12.12 13.95 12.55
N LEU A 74 -12.62 14.90 13.35
CA LEU A 74 -11.78 15.78 14.13
C LEU A 74 -11.44 15.11 15.44
N GLN A 75 -10.16 14.87 15.70
CA GLN A 75 -9.66 14.09 16.82
C GLN A 75 -8.83 14.96 17.76
N PRO A 76 -9.03 14.89 19.09
CA PRO A 76 -8.25 15.64 20.06
C PRO A 76 -6.81 15.11 20.13
N SER A 77 -5.85 16.03 20.31
CA SER A 77 -4.42 15.68 20.41
C SER A 77 -4.11 14.76 21.58
N GLU A 78 -4.86 14.89 22.68
CA GLU A 78 -4.63 14.14 23.92
C GLU A 78 -4.64 12.62 23.69
N LEU A 79 -5.52 12.10 22.83
CA LEU A 79 -5.57 10.67 22.53
C LEU A 79 -4.33 10.20 21.75
N TRP A 80 -3.82 11.05 20.87
CA TRP A 80 -2.62 10.78 20.10
C TRP A 80 -1.34 10.92 20.94
N GLU A 81 -1.37 11.77 21.96
CA GLU A 81 -0.31 11.89 22.97
C GLU A 81 -0.28 10.64 23.85
N GLU A 82 -1.44 10.14 24.30
CA GLU A 82 -1.57 8.89 25.07
C GLU A 82 -0.95 7.70 24.30
N SER A 83 -1.23 7.56 23.00
CA SER A 83 -0.66 6.49 22.17
C SER A 83 0.81 6.69 21.82
N GLY A 84 1.37 7.89 22.10
CA GLY A 84 2.73 8.30 21.72
C GLY A 84 2.89 8.63 20.23
N ARG A 85 1.79 8.71 19.46
CA ARG A 85 1.82 8.94 18.01
C ARG A 85 1.70 10.40 17.59
N TRP A 86 1.39 11.33 18.50
CA TRP A 86 1.25 12.76 18.14
C TRP A 86 2.49 13.33 17.44
N GLY A 87 3.69 13.01 17.96
CA GLY A 87 4.96 13.38 17.32
C GLY A 87 5.40 12.38 16.24
N ALA A 88 5.23 11.08 16.51
CA ALA A 88 5.75 9.99 15.68
C ALA A 88 5.05 9.82 14.33
N TYR A 89 3.79 10.29 14.17
CA TYR A 89 3.07 10.21 12.89
C TYR A 89 3.66 11.15 11.81
N GLY A 90 4.41 12.16 12.23
CA GLY A 90 5.14 13.03 11.32
C GLY A 90 4.29 14.11 10.63
N ALA A 91 4.76 14.56 9.47
CA ALA A 91 4.22 15.70 8.73
C ALA A 91 2.92 15.40 7.96
N GLU A 92 2.57 14.13 7.78
CA GLU A 92 1.34 13.75 7.09
C GLU A 92 0.07 13.97 7.93
N MET A 93 0.22 14.23 9.23
CA MET A 93 -0.89 14.59 10.10
C MET A 93 -1.24 16.08 9.95
N ILE A 94 -2.46 16.37 9.51
CA ILE A 94 -2.99 17.74 9.46
C ILE A 94 -3.40 18.15 10.88
N ARG A 95 -2.59 19.01 11.53
CA ARG A 95 -2.86 19.54 12.87
C ARG A 95 -3.56 20.89 12.78
N ILE A 96 -4.55 21.09 13.63
CA ILE A 96 -5.32 22.33 13.68
C ILE A 96 -5.56 22.76 15.15
N LYS A 97 -5.87 24.04 15.34
CA LYS A 97 -6.32 24.58 16.62
C LYS A 97 -7.73 25.11 16.52
N ASP A 98 -8.52 24.87 17.55
CA ASP A 98 -9.82 25.50 17.65
C ASP A 98 -9.71 26.97 18.16
N ARG A 99 -10.84 27.65 18.26
CA ARG A 99 -10.89 29.04 18.77
C ARG A 99 -10.47 29.22 20.25
N HIS A 100 -10.25 28.14 20.96
CA HIS A 100 -9.80 28.10 22.35
C HIS A 100 -8.36 27.59 22.47
N ASP A 101 -7.60 27.57 21.35
CA ASP A 101 -6.22 27.09 21.25
C ASP A 101 -6.02 25.60 21.62
N ARG A 102 -7.11 24.79 21.63
CA ARG A 102 -7.01 23.35 21.83
C ARG A 102 -6.54 22.69 20.54
N GLU A 103 -5.60 21.76 20.66
CA GLU A 103 -5.02 21.06 19.53
C GLU A 103 -5.85 19.85 19.11
N PHE A 104 -6.02 19.69 17.81
CA PHE A 104 -6.71 18.60 17.14
C PHE A 104 -5.94 18.17 15.90
N CYS A 105 -6.27 16.99 15.38
CA CYS A 105 -5.91 16.63 14.01
C CYS A 105 -7.13 16.24 13.20
N MET A 106 -7.04 16.36 11.88
CA MET A 106 -7.95 15.68 10.97
C MET A 106 -7.52 14.22 10.88
N GLY A 107 -8.42 13.31 11.22
CA GLY A 107 -8.10 11.90 11.42
C GLY A 107 -7.47 11.21 10.21
N PRO A 108 -6.18 10.85 10.25
CA PRO A 108 -5.56 10.03 9.21
C PRO A 108 -5.92 8.55 9.36
N THR A 109 -6.32 8.15 10.55
CA THR A 109 -6.78 6.83 11.00
C THR A 109 -7.51 6.98 12.34
N HIS A 110 -8.08 5.93 12.92
CA HIS A 110 -8.93 6.05 14.12
C HIS A 110 -8.59 5.05 15.24
N GLU A 111 -7.39 4.48 15.30
CA GLU A 111 -6.97 3.57 16.37
C GLU A 111 -7.15 4.21 17.75
N GLU A 112 -6.74 5.46 17.93
CA GLU A 112 -6.85 6.19 19.18
C GLU A 112 -8.31 6.43 19.57
N MET A 113 -9.12 6.87 18.61
CA MET A 113 -10.54 7.18 18.85
C MET A 113 -11.33 5.94 19.27
N ILE A 114 -11.12 4.81 18.58
CA ILE A 114 -11.84 3.57 18.87
C ILE A 114 -11.35 2.95 20.17
N THR A 115 -10.06 3.03 20.48
CA THR A 115 -9.51 2.55 21.75
C THR A 115 -10.08 3.35 22.93
N ALA A 116 -10.15 4.68 22.81
CA ALA A 116 -10.78 5.54 23.80
C ALA A 116 -12.27 5.22 24.01
N LEU A 117 -13.01 4.91 22.94
CA LEU A 117 -14.41 4.50 23.02
C LEU A 117 -14.55 3.21 23.82
N VAL A 118 -13.78 2.16 23.49
CA VAL A 118 -13.98 0.82 24.05
C VAL A 118 -13.41 0.65 25.44
N ARG A 119 -12.36 1.40 25.83
CA ARG A 119 -11.70 1.27 27.14
C ARG A 119 -12.65 1.45 28.34
N ASP A 120 -13.70 2.25 28.16
CA ASP A 120 -14.69 2.50 29.20
C ASP A 120 -15.93 1.58 29.10
N GLU A 121 -16.12 0.91 27.96
CA GLU A 121 -17.29 0.11 27.64
C GLU A 121 -17.05 -1.41 27.73
N LEU A 122 -15.86 -1.89 27.30
CA LEU A 122 -15.50 -3.30 27.33
C LEU A 122 -14.78 -3.64 28.65
N ARG A 123 -15.54 -4.17 29.61
CA ARG A 123 -15.04 -4.42 30.98
C ARG A 123 -14.91 -5.89 31.35
N SER A 124 -15.39 -6.80 30.51
CA SER A 124 -15.42 -8.23 30.80
C SER A 124 -15.16 -9.06 29.55
N TYR A 125 -14.42 -10.16 29.71
CA TYR A 125 -14.21 -11.16 28.67
C TYR A 125 -15.50 -11.65 28.00
N LYS A 126 -16.63 -11.62 28.71
CA LYS A 126 -17.95 -12.03 28.18
C LYS A 126 -18.46 -11.12 27.05
N GLN A 127 -17.90 -9.94 26.91
CA GLN A 127 -18.28 -8.99 25.86
C GLN A 127 -17.43 -9.18 24.58
N LEU A 128 -16.39 -9.98 24.65
CA LEU A 128 -15.44 -10.22 23.55
C LEU A 128 -15.78 -11.49 22.76
N PRO A 129 -15.46 -11.59 21.46
CA PRO A 129 -14.86 -10.51 20.66
C PRO A 129 -15.86 -9.42 20.25
N VAL A 130 -15.34 -8.21 19.97
CA VAL A 130 -16.11 -7.09 19.42
C VAL A 130 -15.45 -6.60 18.15
N LEU A 131 -16.27 -6.42 17.09
CA LEU A 131 -15.83 -5.90 15.81
C LEU A 131 -16.64 -4.63 15.50
N LEU A 132 -15.97 -3.48 15.46
CA LEU A 132 -16.58 -2.19 15.16
C LEU A 132 -15.95 -1.59 13.90
N TYR A 133 -16.76 -1.08 12.96
CA TYR A 133 -16.26 -0.47 11.75
C TYR A 133 -16.99 0.81 11.38
N GLN A 134 -16.36 1.60 10.56
CA GLN A 134 -16.97 2.77 9.94
C GLN A 134 -16.57 2.84 8.45
N ILE A 135 -17.32 3.63 7.69
CA ILE A 135 -16.93 4.12 6.37
C ILE A 135 -16.89 5.64 6.47
N GLN A 136 -15.70 6.21 6.48
CA GLN A 136 -15.48 7.61 6.84
C GLN A 136 -14.32 8.22 6.06
N ASP A 137 -14.38 9.52 5.83
CA ASP A 137 -13.28 10.29 5.27
C ASP A 137 -12.03 10.21 6.17
N LYS A 138 -10.88 10.23 5.52
CA LYS A 138 -9.56 10.33 6.15
C LYS A 138 -8.76 11.45 5.49
N PHE A 139 -7.87 12.04 6.27
CA PHE A 139 -7.01 13.12 5.81
C PHE A 139 -5.55 12.79 6.09
N ARG A 140 -4.74 12.74 5.03
CA ARG A 140 -3.28 12.63 5.11
C ARG A 140 -2.66 13.71 4.27
N ASP A 141 -1.81 14.55 4.83
CA ASP A 141 -1.13 15.63 4.09
C ASP A 141 -0.03 15.05 3.19
N GLU A 142 -0.46 14.25 2.25
CA GLU A 142 0.39 13.60 1.28
C GLU A 142 1.27 14.64 0.57
N ARG A 143 2.58 14.48 0.66
CA ARG A 143 3.56 15.43 0.10
C ARG A 143 3.46 15.55 -1.41
N ARG A 144 3.18 14.43 -2.09
CA ARG A 144 3.10 14.33 -3.56
C ARG A 144 1.86 13.56 -3.99
N PRO A 145 0.66 14.15 -3.85
CA PRO A 145 -0.56 13.50 -4.34
C PRO A 145 -0.47 13.33 -5.86
N ARG A 146 -0.82 12.13 -6.34
CA ARG A 146 -0.73 11.77 -7.75
C ARG A 146 -1.77 10.72 -8.12
N PHE A 147 -1.98 10.51 -9.42
CA PHE A 147 -2.89 9.49 -9.95
C PHE A 147 -4.35 9.65 -9.50
N GLY A 148 -4.81 10.90 -9.35
CA GLY A 148 -6.19 11.19 -8.99
C GLY A 148 -6.53 10.76 -7.58
N ILE A 149 -7.60 9.98 -7.43
CA ILE A 149 -8.06 9.46 -6.13
C ILE A 149 -7.29 8.23 -5.64
N MET A 150 -6.32 7.76 -6.40
CA MET A 150 -5.50 6.61 -5.99
C MET A 150 -4.54 6.97 -4.86
N ARG A 151 -3.93 8.18 -4.92
CA ARG A 151 -3.09 8.74 -3.88
C ARG A 151 -3.46 10.20 -3.62
N SER A 152 -4.54 10.39 -2.88
CA SER A 152 -5.16 11.66 -2.55
C SER A 152 -4.91 12.04 -1.07
N ARG A 153 -5.14 13.31 -0.73
CA ARG A 153 -5.06 13.81 0.64
C ARG A 153 -6.32 13.54 1.44
N GLU A 154 -7.46 13.62 0.77
CA GLU A 154 -8.77 13.30 1.33
C GLU A 154 -9.32 12.08 0.59
N PHE A 155 -9.77 11.07 1.34
CA PHE A 155 -10.26 9.82 0.76
C PHE A 155 -11.21 9.08 1.70
N ILE A 156 -12.13 8.31 1.13
CA ILE A 156 -13.07 7.47 1.86
C ILE A 156 -12.39 6.13 2.18
N MET A 157 -12.41 5.76 3.46
CA MET A 157 -11.90 4.48 3.95
C MET A 157 -12.96 3.75 4.75
N GLN A 158 -13.11 2.45 4.51
CA GLN A 158 -13.68 1.55 5.50
C GLN A 158 -12.54 1.15 6.43
N ASP A 159 -12.72 1.35 7.72
CA ASP A 159 -11.83 0.89 8.76
C ASP A 159 -12.59 0.11 9.83
N LEU A 160 -12.17 -1.15 10.07
CA LEU A 160 -12.67 -2.03 11.12
C LEU A 160 -11.59 -2.24 12.18
N TYR A 161 -12.03 -2.34 13.42
CA TYR A 161 -11.19 -2.66 14.58
C TYR A 161 -11.77 -3.85 15.31
N SER A 162 -10.94 -4.86 15.57
CA SER A 162 -11.30 -6.00 16.41
C SER A 162 -10.73 -5.84 17.81
N PHE A 163 -11.48 -6.31 18.80
CA PHE A 163 -11.09 -6.38 20.20
C PHE A 163 -11.33 -7.79 20.70
N ASP A 164 -10.25 -8.44 21.12
CA ASP A 164 -10.22 -9.86 21.44
C ASP A 164 -9.61 -10.08 22.84
N GLU A 165 -9.92 -11.22 23.46
CA GLU A 165 -9.45 -11.58 24.80
C GLU A 165 -7.94 -11.91 24.81
N ASP A 166 -7.48 -12.60 23.77
CA ASP A 166 -6.11 -13.09 23.66
C ASP A 166 -5.60 -13.10 22.21
N ILE A 167 -4.36 -13.50 22.03
CA ILE A 167 -3.70 -13.59 20.70
C ILE A 167 -4.42 -14.59 19.78
N GLU A 168 -4.99 -15.66 20.33
CA GLU A 168 -5.70 -16.67 19.54
C GLU A 168 -7.03 -16.10 19.01
N GLY A 169 -7.77 -15.39 19.85
CA GLY A 169 -8.98 -14.63 19.46
C GLY A 169 -8.67 -13.60 18.38
N MET A 170 -7.60 -12.78 18.58
CA MET A 170 -7.15 -11.82 17.57
C MET A 170 -6.80 -12.50 16.24
N ASN A 171 -6.10 -13.63 16.26
CA ASN A 171 -5.78 -14.38 15.06
C ASN A 171 -7.03 -14.94 14.36
N GLU A 172 -8.07 -15.30 15.12
CA GLU A 172 -9.36 -15.71 14.55
C GLU A 172 -10.08 -14.53 13.89
N SER A 173 -10.15 -13.38 14.55
CA SER A 173 -10.67 -12.14 13.97
C SER A 173 -9.89 -11.74 12.71
N TYR A 174 -8.57 -11.86 12.73
CA TYR A 174 -7.71 -11.62 11.57
C TYR A 174 -8.04 -12.54 10.38
N ARG A 175 -8.22 -13.84 10.62
CA ARG A 175 -8.60 -14.81 9.57
C ARG A 175 -9.98 -14.51 8.98
N LYS A 176 -10.96 -14.12 9.81
CA LYS A 176 -12.29 -13.69 9.34
C LYS A 176 -12.20 -12.47 8.44
N MET A 177 -11.41 -11.49 8.83
CA MET A 177 -11.22 -10.26 8.05
C MET A 177 -10.44 -10.51 6.75
N TYR A 178 -9.44 -11.39 6.76
CA TYR A 178 -8.76 -11.85 5.55
C TYR A 178 -9.76 -12.44 4.53
N ALA A 179 -10.65 -13.31 4.99
CA ALA A 179 -11.67 -13.92 4.14
C ALA A 179 -12.70 -12.89 3.63
N ALA A 180 -13.18 -12.00 4.51
CA ALA A 180 -14.13 -10.95 4.15
C ALA A 180 -13.53 -9.98 3.11
N TYR A 181 -12.28 -9.55 3.28
CA TYR A 181 -11.61 -8.66 2.32
C TYR A 181 -11.38 -9.36 0.97
N SER A 182 -10.99 -10.64 0.98
CA SER A 182 -10.90 -11.45 -0.24
C SER A 182 -12.22 -11.50 -0.99
N ASN A 183 -13.34 -11.69 -0.26
CA ASN A 183 -14.68 -11.68 -0.84
C ASN A 183 -15.05 -10.31 -1.41
N ILE A 184 -14.78 -9.22 -0.68
CA ILE A 184 -15.06 -7.85 -1.13
C ILE A 184 -14.39 -7.57 -2.47
N PHE A 185 -13.07 -7.80 -2.58
CA PHE A 185 -12.34 -7.53 -3.81
C PHE A 185 -12.77 -8.46 -4.96
N THR A 186 -13.04 -9.73 -4.67
CA THR A 186 -13.61 -10.68 -5.65
C THR A 186 -14.98 -10.21 -6.17
N ARG A 187 -15.89 -9.79 -5.26
CA ARG A 187 -17.21 -9.26 -5.63
C ARG A 187 -17.12 -7.94 -6.40
N CYS A 188 -16.10 -7.13 -6.13
CA CYS A 188 -15.79 -5.94 -6.93
C CYS A 188 -15.19 -6.27 -8.30
N GLY A 189 -14.89 -7.55 -8.60
CA GLY A 189 -14.36 -8.02 -9.88
C GLY A 189 -12.88 -7.70 -10.08
N LEU A 190 -12.10 -7.69 -9.00
CA LEU A 190 -10.66 -7.38 -9.04
C LEU A 190 -9.80 -8.66 -9.04
N ASP A 191 -8.74 -8.65 -9.84
CA ASP A 191 -7.64 -9.61 -9.72
C ASP A 191 -6.58 -9.02 -8.78
N PHE A 192 -6.37 -9.68 -7.66
CA PHE A 192 -5.49 -9.20 -6.59
C PHE A 192 -4.60 -10.30 -6.04
N ARG A 193 -3.56 -9.90 -5.33
CA ARG A 193 -2.75 -10.79 -4.49
C ARG A 193 -2.77 -10.27 -3.06
N VAL A 194 -2.79 -11.18 -2.10
CA VAL A 194 -2.53 -10.84 -0.71
C VAL A 194 -1.05 -11.02 -0.48
N VAL A 195 -0.39 -9.94 -0.05
CA VAL A 195 1.06 -9.89 0.08
C VAL A 195 1.45 -9.56 1.52
N GLU A 196 2.50 -10.20 2.03
CA GLU A 196 3.10 -9.80 3.30
C GLU A 196 3.67 -8.39 3.17
N ALA A 197 3.39 -7.54 4.17
CA ALA A 197 3.75 -6.13 4.16
C ALA A 197 4.35 -5.68 5.48
N ASP A 198 5.07 -4.57 5.44
CA ASP A 198 5.49 -3.87 6.65
C ASP A 198 4.29 -3.16 7.31
N SER A 199 4.27 -3.10 8.64
CA SER A 199 3.17 -2.47 9.37
C SER A 199 3.33 -0.95 9.54
N GLY A 200 4.46 -0.38 9.18
CA GLY A 200 4.74 1.04 9.16
C GLY A 200 4.38 1.80 10.45
N ALA A 201 3.85 3.01 10.31
CA ALA A 201 3.46 3.88 11.43
C ALA A 201 2.29 3.33 12.26
N ILE A 202 1.45 2.45 11.70
CA ILE A 202 0.35 1.78 12.43
C ILE A 202 0.95 0.79 13.43
N GLY A 203 1.95 0.01 13.02
CA GLY A 203 2.66 -0.97 13.84
C GLY A 203 1.88 -2.27 14.01
N GLY A 204 2.38 -3.13 14.88
CA GLY A 204 1.87 -4.48 15.07
C GLY A 204 2.87 -5.55 14.61
N GLY A 205 2.59 -6.81 14.89
CA GLY A 205 3.50 -7.92 14.61
C GLY A 205 3.34 -8.55 13.21
N ARG A 206 2.20 -8.35 12.56
CA ARG A 206 1.87 -8.91 11.24
C ARG A 206 0.98 -7.97 10.45
N SER A 207 1.25 -7.85 9.17
CA SER A 207 0.42 -7.11 8.24
C SER A 207 0.40 -7.76 6.86
N GLU A 208 -0.75 -7.71 6.19
CA GLU A 208 -0.92 -8.17 4.81
C GLU A 208 -1.73 -7.14 4.01
N GLU A 209 -1.29 -6.89 2.78
CA GLU A 209 -1.92 -5.99 1.82
C GLU A 209 -2.70 -6.75 0.76
N PHE A 210 -3.86 -6.25 0.40
CA PHE A 210 -4.63 -6.67 -0.76
C PHE A 210 -4.25 -5.79 -1.95
N THR A 211 -3.32 -6.30 -2.75
CA THR A 211 -2.72 -5.57 -3.86
C THR A 211 -3.35 -5.99 -5.19
N VAL A 212 -4.09 -5.07 -5.81
CA VAL A 212 -4.70 -5.25 -7.13
C VAL A 212 -3.61 -5.16 -8.20
N LEU A 213 -3.50 -6.18 -9.05
CA LEU A 213 -2.46 -6.24 -10.08
C LEU A 213 -2.72 -5.17 -11.15
N ALA A 214 -1.77 -4.27 -11.35
CA ALA A 214 -1.83 -3.20 -12.34
C ALA A 214 -0.43 -2.76 -12.77
N PRO A 215 -0.13 -2.67 -14.07
CA PRO A 215 1.20 -2.29 -14.56
C PRO A 215 1.66 -0.90 -14.08
N GLU A 216 0.72 0.01 -13.91
CA GLU A 216 0.96 1.39 -13.43
C GLU A 216 0.81 1.52 -11.91
N GLY A 217 0.70 0.40 -11.18
CA GLY A 217 0.62 0.38 -9.72
C GLY A 217 1.88 0.94 -9.06
N GLU A 218 1.72 1.57 -7.90
CA GLU A 218 2.83 2.14 -7.13
C GLU A 218 3.59 1.09 -6.33
N SER A 219 2.88 0.09 -5.78
CA SER A 219 3.48 -0.98 -4.97
C SER A 219 4.21 -1.98 -5.86
N ARG A 220 5.45 -2.29 -5.49
CA ARG A 220 6.20 -3.40 -6.07
C ARG A 220 6.01 -4.62 -5.20
N ILE A 221 5.66 -5.74 -5.82
CA ILE A 221 5.44 -7.00 -5.15
C ILE A 221 6.27 -8.11 -5.77
N ALA A 222 6.80 -8.98 -4.95
CA ALA A 222 7.50 -10.19 -5.35
C ALA A 222 6.54 -11.38 -5.21
N CYS A 223 6.27 -12.07 -6.30
CA CYS A 223 5.38 -13.24 -6.35
C CYS A 223 6.15 -14.48 -6.80
N CYS A 224 5.96 -15.60 -6.12
CA CYS A 224 6.54 -16.87 -6.54
C CYS A 224 5.76 -17.47 -7.73
N ASP A 225 6.48 -18.04 -8.70
CA ASP A 225 5.89 -18.74 -9.86
C ASP A 225 5.40 -20.17 -9.54
N ALA A 226 5.83 -20.75 -8.41
CA ALA A 226 5.56 -22.14 -8.06
C ALA A 226 4.69 -22.33 -6.79
N CYS A 227 4.50 -21.29 -5.97
CA CYS A 227 3.65 -21.37 -4.78
C CYS A 227 2.90 -20.05 -4.55
N SER A 228 2.08 -19.99 -3.49
CA SER A 228 1.28 -18.81 -3.15
C SER A 228 2.04 -17.68 -2.44
N TYR A 229 3.36 -17.79 -2.26
CA TYR A 229 4.14 -16.74 -1.63
C TYR A 229 4.10 -15.45 -2.44
N ALA A 230 3.72 -14.37 -1.77
CA ALA A 230 3.78 -13.01 -2.28
C ALA A 230 4.10 -12.06 -1.12
N ALA A 231 4.93 -11.05 -1.37
CA ALA A 231 5.29 -10.03 -0.39
C ALA A 231 5.56 -8.70 -1.09
N SER A 232 5.36 -7.58 -0.37
CA SER A 232 5.86 -6.29 -0.85
C SER A 232 7.38 -6.33 -0.98
N ASP A 233 7.96 -5.52 -1.86
CA ASP A 233 9.41 -5.47 -2.03
C ASP A 233 10.13 -5.02 -0.75
N GLU A 234 9.45 -4.24 0.10
CA GLU A 234 9.94 -3.82 1.41
C GLU A 234 10.04 -4.99 2.42
N LYS A 235 9.18 -6.02 2.28
CA LYS A 235 9.07 -7.12 3.25
C LYS A 235 9.58 -8.45 2.71
N ALA A 236 9.69 -8.62 1.38
CA ALA A 236 10.04 -9.88 0.75
C ALA A 236 11.27 -10.53 1.39
N ALA A 237 11.09 -11.62 2.12
CA ALA A 237 12.17 -12.38 2.71
C ALA A 237 13.01 -13.05 1.61
N LEU A 238 14.29 -13.16 1.81
CA LEU A 238 15.21 -13.70 0.82
C LEU A 238 16.08 -14.78 1.43
N ARG A 239 16.36 -15.81 0.63
CA ARG A 239 17.35 -16.80 1.02
C ARG A 239 18.75 -16.25 0.79
N PRO A 240 19.66 -16.41 1.75
CA PRO A 240 21.06 -16.06 1.53
C PRO A 240 21.68 -16.99 0.49
N ILE A 241 22.47 -16.42 -0.40
CA ILE A 241 23.18 -17.15 -1.44
C ILE A 241 24.50 -17.65 -0.87
N ASP A 242 24.71 -18.96 -0.89
CA ASP A 242 25.97 -19.55 -0.45
C ASP A 242 27.05 -19.35 -1.52
N ALA A 243 28.17 -18.79 -1.13
CA ALA A 243 29.34 -18.72 -2.00
C ALA A 243 29.99 -20.12 -2.15
N PRO A 244 30.57 -20.44 -3.30
CA PRO A 244 31.37 -21.64 -3.46
C PRO A 244 32.45 -21.73 -2.38
N ALA A 245 32.67 -22.93 -1.84
CA ALA A 245 33.71 -23.15 -0.84
C ALA A 245 35.10 -22.92 -1.48
N GLU A 246 35.86 -22.01 -0.88
CA GLU A 246 37.22 -21.68 -1.31
C GLU A 246 38.17 -21.77 -0.11
N THR A 247 39.45 -22.10 -0.37
CA THR A 247 40.47 -21.99 0.67
C THR A 247 40.71 -20.52 0.99
N GLU A 248 40.58 -20.16 2.25
CA GLU A 248 40.78 -18.78 2.69
C GLU A 248 42.23 -18.34 2.43
N LEU A 249 42.37 -17.21 1.76
CA LEU A 249 43.66 -16.56 1.51
C LEU A 249 43.92 -15.47 2.58
N PRO A 250 45.18 -15.08 2.78
CA PRO A 250 45.52 -13.97 3.68
C PRO A 250 44.89 -12.65 3.19
N LEU A 251 44.41 -11.83 4.12
CA LEU A 251 43.94 -10.48 3.84
C LEU A 251 45.08 -9.64 3.27
N GLU A 252 44.85 -8.96 2.16
CA GLU A 252 45.83 -8.12 1.47
C GLU A 252 45.23 -6.76 1.17
N LYS A 253 45.97 -5.67 1.43
CA LYS A 253 45.58 -4.31 1.06
C LYS A 253 46.31 -3.90 -0.20
N VAL A 254 45.57 -3.49 -1.24
CA VAL A 254 46.09 -3.14 -2.56
C VAL A 254 45.64 -1.76 -3.00
N ALA A 255 46.47 -1.08 -3.78
CA ALA A 255 46.11 0.19 -4.40
C ALA A 255 45.23 -0.04 -5.61
N THR A 256 44.12 0.70 -5.68
CA THR A 256 43.09 0.63 -6.72
C THR A 256 42.68 2.05 -7.12
N PRO A 257 43.54 2.82 -7.77
CA PRO A 257 43.30 4.24 -8.02
C PRO A 257 42.10 4.46 -8.96
N GLY A 258 41.22 5.41 -8.56
CA GLY A 258 40.05 5.81 -9.34
C GLY A 258 38.87 4.83 -9.33
N THR A 259 38.91 3.79 -8.48
CA THR A 259 37.86 2.73 -8.46
C THR A 259 36.84 2.94 -7.34
N HIS A 260 36.19 4.08 -7.31
CA HIS A 260 35.21 4.45 -6.26
C HIS A 260 33.81 3.83 -6.47
N THR A 261 33.59 3.07 -7.55
CA THR A 261 32.34 2.32 -7.78
C THR A 261 32.65 0.83 -7.96
N ILE A 262 31.67 -0.02 -7.63
CA ILE A 262 31.79 -1.47 -7.77
C ILE A 262 32.14 -1.87 -9.21
N ALA A 263 31.51 -1.24 -10.20
CA ALA A 263 31.77 -1.53 -11.61
C ALA A 263 33.23 -1.23 -12.01
N LEU A 264 33.75 -0.06 -11.62
CA LEU A 264 35.15 0.32 -11.89
C LEU A 264 36.15 -0.59 -11.16
N LEU A 265 35.81 -0.99 -9.92
CA LEU A 265 36.64 -1.91 -9.14
C LEU A 265 36.69 -3.30 -9.78
N ALA A 266 35.54 -3.84 -10.17
CA ALA A 266 35.43 -5.15 -10.81
C ALA A 266 36.19 -5.18 -12.15
N GLU A 267 36.09 -4.12 -12.96
CA GLU A 267 36.83 -3.95 -14.23
C GLU A 267 38.34 -3.87 -13.97
N TYR A 268 38.77 -3.04 -13.01
CA TYR A 268 40.19 -2.83 -12.70
C TYR A 268 40.87 -4.12 -12.23
N LEU A 269 40.20 -4.87 -11.32
CA LEU A 269 40.70 -6.14 -10.78
C LEU A 269 40.42 -7.34 -11.68
N LYS A 270 39.62 -7.18 -12.74
CA LYS A 270 39.15 -8.25 -13.66
C LYS A 270 38.47 -9.39 -12.92
N ILE A 271 37.59 -9.06 -11.97
CA ILE A 271 36.78 -9.99 -11.17
C ILE A 271 35.29 -9.76 -11.44
N PRO A 272 34.42 -10.77 -11.22
CA PRO A 272 32.98 -10.57 -11.27
C PRO A 272 32.52 -9.65 -10.12
N VAL A 273 31.43 -8.92 -10.35
CA VAL A 273 30.83 -7.98 -9.37
C VAL A 273 30.44 -8.72 -8.09
N GLU A 274 30.00 -9.96 -8.21
CA GLU A 274 29.58 -10.84 -7.13
C GLU A 274 30.72 -11.19 -6.14
N LYS A 275 31.97 -10.95 -6.53
CA LYS A 275 33.14 -11.09 -5.64
C LYS A 275 33.43 -9.84 -4.82
N THR A 276 32.68 -8.77 -4.99
CA THR A 276 32.86 -7.52 -4.25
C THR A 276 31.83 -7.35 -3.15
N ILE A 277 32.19 -6.62 -2.11
CA ILE A 277 31.30 -6.19 -1.02
C ILE A 277 31.20 -4.67 -1.10
N LYS A 278 30.00 -4.15 -1.36
CA LYS A 278 29.73 -2.72 -1.37
C LYS A 278 29.23 -2.23 -0.01
N ALA A 279 29.49 -0.98 0.28
CA ALA A 279 29.03 -0.29 1.46
C ALA A 279 28.07 0.84 1.06
N VAL A 280 26.98 0.96 1.80
CA VAL A 280 26.05 2.10 1.73
C VAL A 280 25.90 2.68 3.15
N ALA A 281 26.00 3.99 3.28
CA ALA A 281 25.95 4.68 4.55
C ALA A 281 24.67 5.48 4.70
N TYR A 282 23.98 5.29 5.82
CA TYR A 282 22.75 5.99 6.18
C TYR A 282 22.89 6.70 7.53
N GLN A 283 22.10 7.72 7.74
CA GLN A 283 21.88 8.37 9.03
C GLN A 283 20.39 8.33 9.37
N THR A 284 20.13 8.15 10.66
CA THR A 284 18.80 8.25 11.27
C THR A 284 18.45 9.72 11.57
N GLU A 285 17.24 10.00 12.05
CA GLU A 285 16.82 11.35 12.46
C GLU A 285 17.67 11.94 13.59
N ASP A 286 18.20 11.10 14.49
CA ASP A 286 19.10 11.49 15.59
C ASP A 286 20.58 11.51 15.18
N ASP A 287 20.87 11.54 13.87
CA ASP A 287 22.20 11.55 13.26
C ASP A 287 23.07 10.31 13.56
N SER A 288 22.50 9.21 14.08
CA SER A 288 23.21 7.95 14.25
C SER A 288 23.61 7.36 12.90
N LEU A 289 24.87 6.96 12.76
CA LEU A 289 25.40 6.40 11.50
C LEU A 289 25.16 4.90 11.41
N ILE A 290 24.61 4.45 10.30
CA ILE A 290 24.42 3.04 9.95
C ILE A 290 25.20 2.75 8.67
N LEU A 291 26.06 1.75 8.72
CA LEU A 291 26.81 1.25 7.56
C LEU A 291 26.27 -0.12 7.16
N ALA A 292 25.69 -0.19 5.97
CA ALA A 292 25.17 -1.41 5.37
C ALA A 292 26.18 -2.00 4.38
N PHE A 293 26.46 -3.30 4.49
CA PHE A 293 27.39 -4.02 3.63
C PHE A 293 26.68 -5.19 2.95
N LEU A 294 26.76 -5.22 1.62
CA LEU A 294 26.10 -6.21 0.76
C LEU A 294 27.04 -6.73 -0.30
N ARG A 295 26.68 -7.84 -0.95
CA ARG A 295 27.37 -8.27 -2.18
C ARG A 295 27.25 -7.19 -3.25
N GLY A 296 28.25 -7.00 -4.05
CA GLY A 296 28.37 -5.85 -4.95
C GLY A 296 27.25 -5.65 -5.96
N ASP A 297 26.58 -6.72 -6.39
CA ASP A 297 25.43 -6.72 -7.29
C ASP A 297 24.06 -6.51 -6.60
N HIS A 298 23.99 -6.54 -5.27
CA HIS A 298 22.75 -6.37 -4.52
C HIS A 298 22.47 -4.91 -4.17
N GLU A 299 21.20 -4.54 -4.02
CA GLU A 299 20.76 -3.23 -3.53
C GLU A 299 20.21 -3.32 -2.10
N VAL A 300 20.35 -2.22 -1.34
CA VAL A 300 19.82 -2.13 0.03
C VAL A 300 18.30 -1.95 -0.01
N ASN A 301 17.63 -2.69 0.86
CA ASN A 301 16.26 -2.44 1.25
C ASN A 301 16.27 -1.58 2.54
N GLU A 302 15.91 -0.31 2.43
CA GLU A 302 15.97 0.65 3.54
C GLU A 302 15.03 0.27 4.69
N THR A 303 13.84 -0.28 4.39
CA THR A 303 12.89 -0.75 5.40
C THR A 303 13.46 -1.91 6.20
N LYS A 304 14.03 -2.93 5.54
CA LYS A 304 14.69 -4.05 6.23
C LYS A 304 15.90 -3.58 7.03
N LEU A 305 16.69 -2.66 6.49
CA LEU A 305 17.84 -2.09 7.19
C LEU A 305 17.42 -1.34 8.46
N ALA A 306 16.37 -0.51 8.38
CA ALA A 306 15.82 0.19 9.54
C ALA A 306 15.32 -0.80 10.60
N ASN A 307 14.61 -1.85 10.19
CA ASN A 307 14.11 -2.89 11.09
C ASN A 307 15.23 -3.71 11.75
N ALA A 308 16.41 -3.79 11.14
CA ALA A 308 17.58 -4.49 11.70
C ALA A 308 18.33 -3.68 12.78
N VAL A 309 18.06 -2.38 12.92
CA VAL A 309 18.74 -1.51 13.89
C VAL A 309 17.71 -0.95 14.88
N PRO A 310 17.79 -1.29 16.18
CA PRO A 310 16.84 -0.81 17.17
C PRO A 310 16.72 0.72 17.20
N GLY A 311 15.51 1.24 17.06
CA GLY A 311 15.21 2.66 17.08
C GLY A 311 15.47 3.41 15.79
N ALA A 312 16.02 2.78 14.75
CA ALA A 312 16.20 3.42 13.45
C ALA A 312 14.84 3.63 12.74
N ARG A 313 14.63 4.83 12.25
CA ARG A 313 13.50 5.22 11.40
C ARG A 313 13.99 6.26 10.40
N ASP A 314 13.24 6.45 9.32
CA ASP A 314 13.44 7.53 8.33
C ASP A 314 14.92 7.71 7.92
N LEU A 315 15.48 6.66 7.31
CA LEU A 315 16.87 6.64 6.87
C LEU A 315 17.11 7.67 5.76
N ARG A 316 18.20 8.41 5.88
CA ARG A 316 18.72 9.30 4.83
C ARG A 316 20.15 8.93 4.49
N MET A 317 20.58 9.22 3.27
CA MET A 317 21.97 9.03 2.89
C MET A 317 22.89 9.81 3.85
N ALA A 318 23.94 9.16 4.32
CA ALA A 318 24.86 9.77 5.27
C ALA A 318 25.76 10.83 4.63
N ASP A 319 26.07 11.86 5.40
CA ASP A 319 27.04 12.88 5.03
C ASP A 319 28.46 12.30 5.06
N GLU A 320 29.33 12.74 4.12
CA GLU A 320 30.73 12.34 4.09
C GLU A 320 31.47 12.63 5.41
N ALA A 321 31.10 13.71 6.11
CA ALA A 321 31.70 14.08 7.38
C ALA A 321 31.44 13.01 8.47
N ALA A 322 30.21 12.46 8.52
CA ALA A 322 29.84 11.39 9.46
C ALA A 322 30.62 10.10 9.15
N ILE A 323 30.76 9.74 7.86
CA ILE A 323 31.55 8.58 7.44
C ILE A 323 33.01 8.72 7.86
N ARG A 324 33.62 9.89 7.61
CA ARG A 324 35.03 10.17 7.98
C ARG A 324 35.21 10.19 9.53
N ALA A 325 34.23 10.72 10.26
CA ALA A 325 34.24 10.71 11.73
C ALA A 325 34.20 9.29 12.31
N ALA A 326 33.57 8.35 11.63
CA ALA A 326 33.54 6.93 11.99
C ALA A 326 34.84 6.17 11.57
N GLY A 327 35.77 6.83 10.88
CA GLY A 327 37.01 6.22 10.38
C GLY A 327 36.88 5.59 9.00
N GLY A 328 35.77 5.82 8.30
CA GLY A 328 35.58 5.37 6.93
C GLY A 328 36.07 6.36 5.88
N SER A 329 36.19 5.92 4.65
CA SER A 329 36.45 6.77 3.47
C SER A 329 35.29 6.61 2.49
N PRO A 330 34.57 7.69 2.12
CA PRO A 330 33.51 7.62 1.12
C PRO A 330 33.98 6.94 -0.17
N GLY A 331 33.18 5.96 -0.66
CA GLY A 331 33.53 5.15 -1.83
C GLY A 331 34.49 3.97 -1.58
N PHE A 332 35.13 3.90 -0.39
CA PHE A 332 36.13 2.88 -0.05
C PHE A 332 35.90 2.28 1.35
N MET A 333 34.65 2.15 1.78
CA MET A 333 34.32 1.69 3.15
C MET A 333 34.48 0.18 3.32
N SER A 334 34.86 -0.22 4.54
CA SER A 334 34.92 -1.60 5.01
C SER A 334 34.47 -1.67 6.48
N PRO A 335 33.91 -2.78 6.99
CA PRO A 335 33.73 -2.99 8.42
C PRO A 335 35.05 -3.01 9.21
N ILE A 336 36.14 -3.40 8.54
CA ILE A 336 37.46 -3.55 9.14
C ILE A 336 38.04 -2.19 9.54
N GLY A 337 38.16 -1.93 10.84
CA GLY A 337 38.77 -0.71 11.38
C GLY A 337 37.81 0.47 11.56
N ILE A 338 36.51 0.28 11.41
CA ILE A 338 35.48 1.28 11.76
C ILE A 338 35.43 1.47 13.28
N ARG A 339 35.18 2.71 13.71
CA ARG A 339 35.10 3.08 15.13
C ARG A 339 33.99 2.32 15.84
N LYS A 340 34.26 1.83 17.05
CA LYS A 340 33.26 1.20 17.93
C LYS A 340 32.09 2.15 18.21
N GLY A 341 30.86 1.62 18.21
CA GLY A 341 29.63 2.37 18.43
C GLY A 341 28.92 2.82 17.13
N THR A 342 29.53 2.56 15.95
CA THR A 342 28.82 2.68 14.66
C THR A 342 27.99 1.42 14.43
N HIS A 343 26.73 1.57 14.01
CA HIS A 343 25.90 0.43 13.63
C HIS A 343 26.38 -0.14 12.30
N ILE A 344 26.92 -1.35 12.32
CA ILE A 344 27.36 -2.07 11.13
C ILE A 344 26.41 -3.23 10.90
N VAL A 345 25.72 -3.21 9.76
CA VAL A 345 24.80 -4.28 9.33
C VAL A 345 25.36 -4.91 8.07
N VAL A 346 25.51 -6.23 8.09
CA VAL A 346 26.01 -7.01 6.96
C VAL A 346 24.94 -7.95 6.48
N ASP A 347 24.66 -7.93 5.18
CA ASP A 347 23.70 -8.84 4.56
C ASP A 347 24.13 -10.31 4.73
N GLU A 348 23.16 -11.20 4.93
CA GLU A 348 23.39 -12.62 5.14
C GLU A 348 24.20 -13.27 4.00
N THR A 349 23.97 -12.85 2.73
CA THR A 349 24.75 -13.33 1.59
C THR A 349 26.19 -12.83 1.65
N ALA A 350 26.39 -11.56 2.01
CA ALA A 350 27.73 -11.00 2.13
C ALA A 350 28.55 -11.71 3.24
N MET A 351 27.92 -12.09 4.35
CA MET A 351 28.55 -12.85 5.43
C MET A 351 29.00 -14.27 5.04
N ARG A 352 28.47 -14.79 3.91
CA ARG A 352 28.82 -16.13 3.38
C ARG A 352 29.85 -16.10 2.28
N MET A 353 30.34 -14.92 1.91
CA MET A 353 31.36 -14.77 0.86
C MET A 353 32.73 -15.28 1.33
N HIS A 354 33.53 -15.75 0.35
CA HIS A 354 34.92 -16.16 0.56
C HIS A 354 35.83 -15.36 -0.36
N ASN A 355 37.01 -14.95 0.15
CA ASN A 355 38.03 -14.21 -0.58
C ASN A 355 37.47 -13.03 -1.38
N ALA A 356 36.55 -12.29 -0.79
CA ALA A 356 35.88 -11.15 -1.38
C ALA A 356 36.78 -9.91 -1.45
N VAL A 357 36.32 -8.88 -2.14
CA VAL A 357 36.99 -7.57 -2.20
C VAL A 357 36.08 -6.53 -1.53
N SER A 358 36.64 -5.76 -0.59
CA SER A 358 35.95 -4.68 0.13
C SER A 358 36.81 -3.43 0.14
N GLY A 359 36.22 -2.27 0.39
CA GLY A 359 36.99 -1.05 0.63
C GLY A 359 38.00 -1.22 1.77
N ALA A 360 38.97 -0.34 1.90
CA ALA A 360 40.00 -0.37 2.93
C ALA A 360 39.99 0.85 3.87
N ASN A 361 38.88 1.60 3.90
CA ASN A 361 38.69 2.88 4.62
C ASN A 361 39.75 3.95 4.29
N GLU A 362 40.39 3.81 3.15
CA GLU A 362 41.37 4.74 2.61
C GLU A 362 41.10 4.95 1.12
N ALA A 363 41.15 6.21 0.68
CA ALA A 363 40.90 6.54 -0.72
C ALA A 363 41.88 5.79 -1.66
N ASP A 364 41.34 5.23 -2.73
CA ASP A 364 42.10 4.45 -3.73
C ASP A 364 42.73 3.14 -3.21
N PHE A 365 42.21 2.58 -2.11
CA PHE A 365 42.64 1.28 -1.58
C PHE A 365 41.47 0.34 -1.32
N HIS A 366 41.69 -0.95 -1.61
CA HIS A 366 40.78 -2.05 -1.25
C HIS A 366 41.52 -3.18 -0.55
N PHE A 367 40.77 -3.96 0.24
CA PHE A 367 41.18 -5.26 0.76
C PHE A 367 40.78 -6.35 -0.20
N LEU A 368 41.73 -7.21 -0.56
CA LEU A 368 41.52 -8.50 -1.23
C LEU A 368 41.46 -9.62 -0.19
N ASN A 369 40.84 -10.73 -0.59
CA ASN A 369 40.73 -11.96 0.21
C ASN A 369 40.02 -11.74 1.55
N VAL A 370 39.02 -10.87 1.54
CA VAL A 370 38.16 -10.64 2.71
C VAL A 370 37.29 -11.87 2.92
N ASN A 371 37.37 -12.43 4.12
CA ASN A 371 36.49 -13.49 4.60
C ASN A 371 35.66 -12.91 5.75
N PRO A 372 34.39 -12.49 5.52
CA PRO A 372 33.62 -11.70 6.47
C PRO A 372 33.56 -12.31 7.87
N LYS A 373 33.36 -13.62 7.98
CA LYS A 373 33.33 -14.32 9.28
C LYS A 373 34.63 -14.21 10.08
N ARG A 374 35.79 -14.07 9.38
CA ARG A 374 37.09 -13.90 9.99
C ARG A 374 37.45 -12.44 10.27
N ASP A 375 37.07 -11.55 9.31
CA ASP A 375 37.68 -10.21 9.23
C ASP A 375 36.78 -9.08 9.74
N PHE A 376 35.45 -9.24 9.80
CA PHE A 376 34.55 -8.12 10.09
C PHE A 376 34.33 -7.87 11.59
N GLY A 377 34.70 -8.82 12.46
CA GLY A 377 34.51 -8.69 13.90
C GLY A 377 33.03 -8.75 14.31
N GLU A 378 32.63 -7.94 15.28
CA GLU A 378 31.27 -7.91 15.81
C GLU A 378 30.38 -7.00 14.94
N VAL A 379 29.42 -7.59 14.21
CA VAL A 379 28.50 -6.92 13.31
C VAL A 379 27.09 -7.51 13.45
N THR A 380 26.06 -6.74 13.12
CA THR A 380 24.69 -7.24 12.97
C THR A 380 24.56 -7.93 11.62
N VAL A 381 24.06 -9.17 11.59
CA VAL A 381 23.81 -9.92 10.35
C VAL A 381 22.31 -10.02 10.16
N ALA A 382 21.81 -9.56 9.00
CA ALA A 382 20.39 -9.58 8.68
C ALA A 382 20.18 -9.63 7.17
N ASP A 383 19.01 -10.13 6.73
CA ASP A 383 18.53 -9.95 5.36
C ASP A 383 18.17 -8.46 5.15
N ILE A 384 19.04 -7.72 4.45
CA ILE A 384 18.87 -6.29 4.17
C ILE A 384 18.90 -5.98 2.67
N ARG A 385 18.91 -7.00 1.82
CA ARG A 385 18.92 -6.76 0.38
C ARG A 385 17.50 -6.60 -0.19
N LEU A 386 17.40 -5.78 -1.23
CA LEU A 386 16.19 -5.64 -2.03
C LEU A 386 15.98 -6.88 -2.89
N VAL A 387 14.74 -7.33 -3.01
CA VAL A 387 14.36 -8.44 -3.88
C VAL A 387 14.59 -8.09 -5.35
N ALA A 388 15.10 -9.04 -6.11
CA ALA A 388 15.34 -8.93 -7.54
C ALA A 388 14.56 -9.99 -8.33
N GLU A 389 14.34 -9.71 -9.62
CA GLU A 389 13.75 -10.67 -10.55
C GLU A 389 14.57 -11.94 -10.61
N GLY A 390 13.90 -13.09 -10.45
CA GLY A 390 14.54 -14.41 -10.49
C GLY A 390 15.16 -14.89 -9.17
N ASP A 391 15.02 -14.15 -8.07
CA ASP A 391 15.44 -14.64 -6.75
C ASP A 391 14.70 -15.94 -6.38
N GLU A 392 15.39 -16.83 -5.66
CA GLU A 392 14.79 -18.08 -5.19
C GLU A 392 13.71 -17.80 -4.14
N CYS A 393 12.55 -18.47 -4.27
CA CYS A 393 11.46 -18.32 -3.31
C CYS A 393 11.88 -18.78 -1.91
N PRO A 394 11.71 -17.96 -0.87
CA PRO A 394 12.12 -18.31 0.50
C PRO A 394 11.28 -19.44 1.10
N VAL A 395 10.06 -19.66 0.60
CA VAL A 395 9.10 -20.62 1.14
C VAL A 395 9.24 -21.98 0.49
N CYS A 396 9.07 -22.09 -0.84
CA CYS A 396 9.08 -23.41 -1.50
C CYS A 396 10.49 -23.85 -1.93
N GLY A 397 11.43 -22.94 -2.11
CA GLY A 397 12.82 -23.24 -2.49
C GLY A 397 12.99 -23.90 -3.87
N GLY A 398 11.94 -23.91 -4.67
CA GLY A 398 11.98 -24.48 -6.02
C GLY A 398 11.37 -23.57 -7.08
N GLY A 399 10.74 -22.48 -6.66
CA GLY A 399 10.21 -21.43 -7.53
C GLY A 399 11.08 -20.19 -7.47
N HIS A 400 10.84 -19.27 -8.41
CA HIS A 400 11.53 -17.99 -8.50
C HIS A 400 10.55 -16.84 -8.28
N LEU A 401 11.08 -15.73 -7.78
CA LEU A 401 10.30 -14.52 -7.54
C LEU A 401 10.24 -13.66 -8.78
N HIS A 402 9.05 -13.27 -9.17
CA HIS A 402 8.78 -12.30 -10.23
C HIS A 402 8.31 -11.00 -9.65
N ILE A 403 8.86 -9.89 -10.13
CA ILE A 403 8.49 -8.56 -9.67
C ILE A 403 7.33 -8.05 -10.50
N SER A 404 6.21 -7.82 -9.83
CA SER A 404 5.01 -7.23 -10.39
C SER A 404 4.71 -5.87 -9.76
N ARG A 405 3.81 -5.11 -10.39
CA ARG A 405 3.29 -3.87 -9.82
C ARG A 405 1.82 -4.02 -9.47
N GLY A 406 1.39 -3.30 -8.46
CA GLY A 406 0.02 -3.30 -8.04
C GLY A 406 -0.40 -2.06 -7.28
N ILE A 407 -1.68 -2.01 -6.97
CA ILE A 407 -2.35 -0.94 -6.23
C ILE A 407 -2.82 -1.56 -4.91
N GLU A 408 -2.27 -1.12 -3.80
CA GLU A 408 -2.73 -1.49 -2.45
C GLU A 408 -4.15 -0.93 -2.25
N ALA A 409 -5.17 -1.79 -2.33
CA ALA A 409 -6.57 -1.42 -2.17
C ALA A 409 -7.06 -1.57 -0.73
N GLY A 410 -6.45 -2.45 0.06
CA GLY A 410 -6.72 -2.65 1.47
C GLY A 410 -5.56 -3.29 2.19
N GLN A 411 -5.55 -3.16 3.51
CA GLN A 411 -4.51 -3.73 4.38
C GLN A 411 -5.12 -4.18 5.71
N ILE A 412 -4.58 -5.26 6.26
CA ILE A 412 -4.99 -5.84 7.54
C ILE A 412 -3.79 -5.94 8.48
N PHE A 413 -4.01 -5.62 9.77
CA PHE A 413 -2.96 -5.53 10.79
C PHE A 413 -3.32 -6.31 12.04
N ALA A 414 -2.39 -7.10 12.57
CA ALA A 414 -2.44 -7.65 13.91
C ALA A 414 -1.69 -6.68 14.85
N LEU A 415 -2.41 -5.81 15.54
CA LEU A 415 -1.84 -4.74 16.36
C LEU A 415 -1.33 -5.25 17.72
N GLY A 416 -1.91 -6.36 18.23
CA GLY A 416 -1.65 -6.84 19.58
C GLY A 416 -2.13 -5.86 20.63
N THR A 417 -1.30 -5.59 21.64
CA THR A 417 -1.63 -4.70 22.78
C THR A 417 -1.09 -3.28 22.63
N LYS A 418 -0.52 -2.93 21.47
CA LYS A 418 0.17 -1.64 21.27
C LYS A 418 -0.64 -0.42 21.74
N TYR A 419 -1.91 -0.35 21.35
CA TYR A 419 -2.79 0.77 21.71
C TYR A 419 -3.48 0.56 23.05
N SER A 420 -3.94 -0.66 23.33
CA SER A 420 -4.64 -0.98 24.57
C SER A 420 -3.74 -0.81 25.80
N GLU A 421 -2.45 -1.16 25.72
CA GLU A 421 -1.49 -0.90 26.81
C GLU A 421 -1.19 0.60 26.94
N ALA A 422 -0.94 1.30 25.84
CA ALA A 422 -0.61 2.73 25.87
C ALA A 422 -1.76 3.60 26.40
N MET A 423 -3.01 3.19 26.15
CA MET A 423 -4.23 3.94 26.50
C MET A 423 -5.01 3.30 27.65
N ASP A 424 -4.46 2.32 28.37
CA ASP A 424 -5.06 1.62 29.50
C ASP A 424 -6.45 1.00 29.20
N ALA A 425 -6.61 0.47 27.96
CA ALA A 425 -7.83 -0.20 27.53
C ALA A 425 -7.80 -1.68 27.96
N THR A 426 -8.37 -1.96 29.14
CA THR A 426 -8.32 -3.28 29.80
C THR A 426 -9.72 -3.83 30.07
N PHE A 427 -9.82 -5.16 30.16
CA PHE A 427 -11.00 -5.91 30.57
C PHE A 427 -10.66 -6.89 31.70
N LEU A 428 -11.67 -7.40 32.42
CA LEU A 428 -11.50 -8.45 33.42
C LEU A 428 -11.65 -9.83 32.76
N ASP A 429 -10.63 -10.66 32.86
CA ASP A 429 -10.64 -12.05 32.43
C ASP A 429 -11.55 -12.94 33.33
N ALA A 430 -11.66 -14.23 33.03
CA ALA A 430 -12.49 -15.18 33.80
C ALA A 430 -12.04 -15.33 35.26
N ALA A 431 -10.78 -15.00 35.58
CA ALA A 431 -10.25 -15.02 36.95
C ALA A 431 -10.40 -13.66 37.66
N GLY A 432 -11.00 -12.65 37.00
CA GLY A 432 -11.16 -11.30 37.52
C GLY A 432 -9.90 -10.45 37.50
N LYS A 433 -8.90 -10.84 36.72
CA LYS A 433 -7.65 -10.09 36.51
C LYS A 433 -7.78 -9.16 35.32
N ALA A 434 -7.30 -7.92 35.45
CA ALA A 434 -7.23 -6.97 34.36
C ALA A 434 -6.21 -7.43 33.30
N GLN A 435 -6.64 -7.46 32.03
CA GLN A 435 -5.83 -7.80 30.88
C GLN A 435 -6.00 -6.71 29.80
N PRO A 436 -4.96 -6.34 29.03
CA PRO A 436 -5.09 -5.46 27.90
C PRO A 436 -5.85 -6.15 26.76
N LEU A 437 -6.68 -5.40 26.04
CA LEU A 437 -7.38 -5.91 24.85
C LEU A 437 -6.39 -6.23 23.74
N GLN A 438 -6.54 -7.38 23.08
CA GLN A 438 -5.84 -7.67 21.85
C GLN A 438 -6.59 -7.02 20.68
N MET A 439 -5.88 -6.29 19.83
CA MET A 439 -6.48 -5.46 18.79
C MET A 439 -6.03 -5.87 17.40
N GLY A 440 -6.93 -5.79 16.44
CA GLY A 440 -6.65 -5.80 15.00
C GLY A 440 -7.19 -4.54 14.34
N CYS A 441 -6.59 -4.12 13.22
CA CYS A 441 -7.05 -3.01 12.39
C CYS A 441 -7.09 -3.46 10.94
N TYR A 442 -8.16 -3.07 10.22
CA TYR A 442 -8.42 -3.56 8.86
C TYR A 442 -9.00 -2.42 8.03
N GLY A 443 -8.32 -2.03 6.94
CA GLY A 443 -8.70 -0.85 6.15
C GLY A 443 -8.84 -1.12 4.66
N ILE A 444 -9.90 -0.58 4.03
CA ILE A 444 -10.09 -0.54 2.57
C ILE A 444 -10.25 0.90 2.11
N GLY A 445 -9.44 1.32 1.14
CA GLY A 445 -9.63 2.57 0.43
C GLY A 445 -10.76 2.45 -0.60
N VAL A 446 -11.96 2.96 -0.29
CA VAL A 446 -13.15 2.78 -1.14
C VAL A 446 -12.97 3.45 -2.50
N GLY A 447 -12.49 4.70 -2.51
CA GLY A 447 -12.18 5.42 -3.75
C GLY A 447 -11.03 4.77 -4.53
N ARG A 448 -10.01 4.27 -3.82
CA ARG A 448 -8.88 3.54 -4.42
C ARG A 448 -9.33 2.22 -5.05
N THR A 449 -10.27 1.51 -4.44
CA THR A 449 -10.90 0.30 -5.02
C THR A 449 -11.58 0.61 -6.35
N MET A 450 -12.34 1.71 -6.45
CA MET A 450 -12.92 2.17 -7.70
C MET A 450 -11.85 2.50 -8.75
N ALA A 451 -10.81 3.23 -8.37
CA ALA A 451 -9.71 3.59 -9.28
C ALA A 451 -8.96 2.34 -9.78
N ALA A 452 -8.70 1.38 -8.89
CA ALA A 452 -8.05 0.11 -9.22
C ALA A 452 -8.90 -0.73 -10.19
N ALA A 453 -10.22 -0.75 -10.01
CA ALA A 453 -11.13 -1.43 -10.94
C ALA A 453 -11.06 -0.83 -12.35
N ILE A 454 -10.99 0.49 -12.47
CA ILE A 454 -10.84 1.17 -13.75
C ILE A 454 -9.44 0.92 -14.36
N GLU A 455 -8.40 0.98 -13.53
CA GLU A 455 -7.02 0.77 -14.00
C GLU A 455 -6.83 -0.64 -14.54
N GLN A 456 -7.48 -1.64 -13.94
CA GLN A 456 -7.40 -3.03 -14.36
C GLN A 456 -8.33 -3.36 -15.54
N ASN A 457 -9.46 -2.64 -15.68
CA ASN A 457 -10.52 -2.97 -16.63
C ASN A 457 -10.88 -1.74 -17.48
N HIS A 458 -10.14 -1.54 -18.56
CA HIS A 458 -10.39 -0.49 -19.55
C HIS A 458 -9.83 -0.90 -20.92
N ASP A 459 -10.26 -0.17 -21.96
CA ASP A 459 -9.69 -0.20 -23.29
C ASP A 459 -9.46 1.23 -23.84
N ASP A 460 -9.10 1.34 -25.10
CA ASP A 460 -8.90 2.64 -25.76
C ASP A 460 -10.18 3.48 -25.85
N SER A 461 -11.35 2.88 -25.77
CA SER A 461 -12.66 3.53 -25.87
C SER A 461 -13.12 4.08 -24.53
N GLY A 462 -12.86 3.38 -23.43
CA GLY A 462 -13.30 3.77 -22.11
C GLY A 462 -13.15 2.73 -21.02
N ILE A 463 -13.98 2.86 -19.99
CA ILE A 463 -14.01 1.99 -18.82
C ILE A 463 -14.76 0.69 -19.16
N ILE A 464 -14.29 -0.43 -18.61
CA ILE A 464 -14.98 -1.72 -18.65
C ILE A 464 -15.35 -2.12 -17.22
N TRP A 465 -16.49 -1.62 -16.73
CA TRP A 465 -16.89 -1.87 -15.35
C TRP A 465 -17.19 -3.34 -15.08
N PRO A 466 -16.66 -3.91 -13.97
CA PRO A 466 -17.28 -5.08 -13.34
C PRO A 466 -18.76 -4.76 -13.02
N ARG A 467 -19.68 -5.66 -13.42
CA ARG A 467 -21.12 -5.41 -13.33
C ARG A 467 -21.57 -4.99 -11.93
N ALA A 468 -21.01 -5.60 -10.89
CA ALA A 468 -21.43 -5.38 -9.51
C ALA A 468 -21.23 -3.93 -9.02
N ILE A 469 -20.24 -3.22 -9.59
CA ILE A 469 -19.90 -1.84 -9.20
C ILE A 469 -20.15 -0.80 -10.28
N ALA A 470 -20.64 -1.21 -11.46
CA ALA A 470 -20.99 -0.30 -12.55
C ALA A 470 -22.00 0.77 -12.09
N PRO A 471 -21.84 2.05 -12.49
CA PRO A 471 -22.76 3.12 -12.06
C PRO A 471 -24.22 2.85 -12.48
N TYR A 472 -24.42 2.22 -13.61
CA TYR A 472 -25.67 1.60 -14.08
C TYR A 472 -25.33 0.30 -14.79
N GLU A 473 -26.14 -0.74 -14.62
CA GLU A 473 -25.92 -2.03 -15.29
C GLU A 473 -26.29 -1.96 -16.77
N VAL A 474 -27.35 -1.23 -17.10
CA VAL A 474 -27.90 -1.11 -18.45
C VAL A 474 -28.12 0.35 -18.81
N VAL A 475 -27.75 0.73 -20.03
CA VAL A 475 -28.19 1.98 -20.64
C VAL A 475 -29.12 1.69 -21.83
N VAL A 476 -30.32 2.24 -21.81
CA VAL A 476 -31.26 2.23 -22.96
C VAL A 476 -31.09 3.53 -23.72
N VAL A 477 -30.68 3.45 -24.98
CA VAL A 477 -30.39 4.62 -25.83
C VAL A 477 -31.49 4.79 -26.89
N ALA A 478 -32.28 5.83 -26.76
CA ALA A 478 -33.12 6.30 -27.89
C ALA A 478 -32.18 6.91 -28.96
N VAL A 479 -31.88 6.19 -30.03
CA VAL A 479 -30.89 6.58 -31.05
C VAL A 479 -31.19 7.96 -31.61
N ASN A 480 -32.47 8.25 -31.86
CA ASN A 480 -32.95 9.59 -32.19
C ASN A 480 -34.15 9.97 -31.31
N ALA A 481 -33.90 10.62 -30.20
CA ALA A 481 -34.95 11.06 -29.26
C ALA A 481 -35.86 12.17 -29.81
N LYS A 482 -35.65 12.66 -31.05
CA LYS A 482 -36.56 13.56 -31.75
C LYS A 482 -37.68 12.82 -32.50
N VAL A 483 -37.51 11.50 -32.67
CA VAL A 483 -38.53 10.61 -33.28
C VAL A 483 -39.36 10.03 -32.13
N PRO A 484 -40.66 10.42 -32.04
CA PRO A 484 -41.50 10.04 -30.89
C PRO A 484 -41.58 8.52 -30.66
N GLU A 485 -41.67 7.75 -31.75
CA GLU A 485 -41.81 6.30 -31.72
C GLU A 485 -40.55 5.62 -31.11
N GLN A 486 -39.36 6.10 -31.48
CA GLN A 486 -38.10 5.59 -30.90
C GLN A 486 -37.97 5.92 -29.41
N LEU A 487 -38.36 7.14 -29.02
CA LEU A 487 -38.33 7.55 -27.62
C LEU A 487 -39.34 6.75 -26.80
N ALA A 488 -40.58 6.61 -27.27
CA ALA A 488 -41.64 5.88 -26.59
C ALA A 488 -41.27 4.41 -26.36
N TYR A 489 -40.72 3.74 -27.38
CA TYR A 489 -40.27 2.35 -27.23
C TYR A 489 -39.03 2.21 -26.28
N ALA A 490 -38.11 3.17 -26.34
CA ALA A 490 -37.00 3.20 -25.39
C ALA A 490 -37.46 3.41 -23.93
N GLU A 491 -38.51 4.21 -23.73
CA GLU A 491 -39.15 4.40 -22.42
C GLU A 491 -39.84 3.12 -21.93
N GLU A 492 -40.54 2.41 -22.80
CA GLU A 492 -41.17 1.12 -22.49
C GLU A 492 -40.12 0.10 -22.03
N VAL A 493 -39.06 -0.13 -22.80
CA VAL A 493 -37.96 -1.03 -22.46
C VAL A 493 -37.28 -0.62 -21.12
N TYR A 494 -37.08 0.68 -20.93
CA TYR A 494 -36.50 1.20 -19.68
C TYR A 494 -37.40 0.93 -18.48
N GLU A 495 -38.71 1.13 -18.57
CA GLU A 495 -39.64 0.86 -17.46
C GLU A 495 -39.77 -0.65 -17.17
N GLU A 496 -39.78 -1.51 -18.20
CA GLU A 496 -39.73 -2.96 -18.02
C GLU A 496 -38.48 -3.43 -17.28
N LEU A 497 -37.30 -2.92 -17.63
CA LEU A 497 -36.05 -3.23 -16.95
C LEU A 497 -36.10 -2.81 -15.46
N ARG A 498 -36.61 -1.61 -15.19
CA ARG A 498 -36.81 -1.12 -13.83
C ARG A 498 -37.77 -1.96 -13.02
N ALA A 499 -38.89 -2.36 -13.62
CA ALA A 499 -39.89 -3.23 -12.99
C ALA A 499 -39.28 -4.61 -12.66
N ALA A 500 -38.33 -5.07 -13.47
CA ALA A 500 -37.56 -6.29 -13.23
C ALA A 500 -36.40 -6.11 -12.20
N GLY A 501 -36.24 -4.92 -11.61
CA GLY A 501 -35.17 -4.64 -10.63
C GLY A 501 -33.80 -4.35 -11.22
N VAL A 502 -33.70 -4.14 -12.54
CA VAL A 502 -32.45 -3.81 -13.22
C VAL A 502 -32.10 -2.33 -13.01
N ASP A 503 -30.86 -2.06 -12.64
CA ASP A 503 -30.36 -0.67 -12.48
C ASP A 503 -30.07 -0.05 -13.84
N ALA A 504 -31.10 0.58 -14.45
CA ALA A 504 -31.06 1.11 -15.80
C ALA A 504 -31.02 2.64 -15.86
N LEU A 505 -30.37 3.16 -16.91
CA LEU A 505 -30.38 4.55 -17.34
C LEU A 505 -31.05 4.66 -18.71
N LEU A 506 -31.92 5.66 -18.91
CA LEU A 506 -32.48 6.00 -20.22
C LEU A 506 -31.72 7.19 -20.82
N ASP A 507 -31.05 7.01 -21.96
CA ASP A 507 -30.46 8.13 -22.70
C ASP A 507 -31.48 8.71 -23.69
N ASP A 508 -32.24 9.67 -23.17
CA ASP A 508 -33.27 10.46 -23.83
C ASP A 508 -32.76 11.82 -24.36
N ARG A 509 -31.44 12.06 -24.32
CA ARG A 509 -30.84 13.31 -24.78
C ARG A 509 -31.10 13.52 -26.29
N ARG A 510 -31.27 14.77 -26.70
CA ARG A 510 -31.46 15.14 -28.12
C ARG A 510 -30.13 15.29 -28.89
N GLU A 511 -29.13 14.54 -28.49
CA GLU A 511 -27.82 14.48 -29.11
C GLU A 511 -27.78 13.53 -30.31
N ARG A 512 -26.71 13.63 -31.13
CA ARG A 512 -26.46 12.70 -32.25
C ARG A 512 -26.11 11.31 -31.69
N ALA A 513 -26.53 10.27 -32.42
CA ALA A 513 -26.27 8.88 -32.04
C ALA A 513 -24.78 8.59 -31.71
N GLY A 514 -23.86 9.11 -32.53
CA GLY A 514 -22.41 8.94 -32.29
C GLY A 514 -21.94 9.55 -31.00
N VAL A 515 -22.51 10.69 -30.56
CA VAL A 515 -22.16 11.29 -29.24
C VAL A 515 -22.64 10.38 -28.12
N LYS A 516 -23.89 9.91 -28.19
CA LYS A 516 -24.44 9.00 -27.17
C LYS A 516 -23.65 7.71 -27.06
N PHE A 517 -23.29 7.10 -28.20
CA PHE A 517 -22.51 5.85 -28.20
C PHE A 517 -21.11 6.07 -27.67
N ASN A 518 -20.41 7.13 -28.05
CA ASN A 518 -19.10 7.45 -27.51
C ASN A 518 -19.11 7.72 -25.99
N ASP A 519 -20.15 8.42 -25.50
CA ASP A 519 -20.32 8.61 -24.05
C ASP A 519 -20.59 7.28 -23.34
N CYS A 520 -21.43 6.39 -23.93
CA CYS A 520 -21.67 5.07 -23.36
C CYS A 520 -20.40 4.22 -23.27
N ASP A 521 -19.60 4.23 -24.33
CA ASP A 521 -18.33 3.48 -24.38
C ASP A 521 -17.31 4.08 -23.40
N LEU A 522 -17.20 5.41 -23.34
CA LEU A 522 -16.30 6.11 -22.41
C LEU A 522 -16.66 5.85 -20.95
N ILE A 523 -17.95 5.94 -20.59
CA ILE A 523 -18.44 5.70 -19.22
C ILE A 523 -18.37 4.20 -18.89
N GLY A 524 -18.57 3.33 -19.89
CA GLY A 524 -18.41 1.90 -19.77
C GLY A 524 -19.63 1.18 -19.20
N TYR A 525 -20.84 1.52 -19.60
CA TYR A 525 -22.02 0.76 -19.18
C TYR A 525 -21.95 -0.69 -19.67
N PRO A 526 -22.09 -1.70 -18.77
CA PRO A 526 -21.91 -3.12 -19.14
C PRO A 526 -22.82 -3.60 -20.27
N VAL A 527 -24.06 -3.08 -20.31
CA VAL A 527 -25.04 -3.42 -21.37
C VAL A 527 -25.62 -2.15 -21.97
N ARG A 528 -25.60 -2.08 -23.30
CA ARG A 528 -26.25 -1.00 -24.07
C ARG A 528 -27.36 -1.56 -24.94
N ILE A 529 -28.59 -1.09 -24.75
CA ILE A 529 -29.75 -1.37 -25.58
C ILE A 529 -30.02 -0.16 -26.47
N ALA A 530 -29.80 -0.30 -27.76
CA ALA A 530 -30.00 0.80 -28.71
C ALA A 530 -31.35 0.66 -29.43
N VAL A 531 -32.24 1.63 -29.22
CA VAL A 531 -33.56 1.71 -29.90
C VAL A 531 -33.44 2.64 -31.08
N GLY A 532 -33.40 2.04 -32.26
CA GLY A 532 -33.32 2.73 -33.55
C GLY A 532 -34.47 2.36 -34.49
N PRO A 533 -34.46 2.83 -35.77
CA PRO A 533 -35.53 2.52 -36.74
C PRO A 533 -35.79 1.02 -36.91
N LYS A 534 -34.73 0.22 -36.99
CA LYS A 534 -34.80 -1.24 -37.15
C LYS A 534 -35.34 -2.00 -35.94
N THR A 535 -35.39 -1.36 -34.77
CA THR A 535 -35.86 -1.98 -33.53
C THR A 535 -37.37 -1.87 -33.37
N ILE A 536 -38.00 -0.90 -34.08
CA ILE A 536 -39.42 -0.63 -34.03
C ILE A 536 -40.18 -1.13 -35.27
N GLU A 537 -39.48 -1.61 -36.31
CA GLU A 537 -40.03 -2.39 -37.43
C GLU A 537 -40.25 -3.86 -36.99
#